data_9f4a1f07468b39fa3ba3fc38bef29e63
#
_entry.id   9f4a1f07468b39fa3ba3fc38bef29e63
#
_cell.length_a   1.000
_cell.length_b   1.000
_cell.length_c   1.000
_cell.angle_alpha   90.00
_cell.angle_beta   90.00
_cell.angle_gamma   90.00
#
_symmetry.space_group_name_H-M   'P 1'
#
loop_
_entity.id
_entity.type
_entity.pdbx_description
1 polymer ?
#
loop_
_entity_poly.entity_id
_entity_poly.type
_entity_poly.pdbx_seq_one_letter_code
_entity_poly.pdbx_strand_id
1 'polypeptide(L)'
;DIEKKESIKTLILTLWKRDDEPPTRAEEVALSNAVNLFLEKIRRDSSIKPSFDTFYEFIRDEYQDILKEKRTREKDFDVWGFLNVLEPYYRGGEYDFLLNSDKQLDLLDKRFIVFELDNISENKVLYPVITLIIMETFLTKMRRLKGIRKVLLLEEAWKAIAKAGMAGFIKYLYKTCRKYFGECMCVTQELDDLLSSPVLKESVIANCDCRILLDMRKYANKFDEIQELLGLSDKERNQVLSINRANDPKRRYKEVWIGLGGVHSAV
;
A
#
# COMPACT_ATOMS: atom_id res chain seq x y z
N ASP A 1 -8.35 -6.62 -17.64
CA ASP A 1 -7.26 -5.71 -17.33
C ASP A 1 -6.30 -6.39 -16.34
N ILE A 2 -5.04 -6.57 -16.76
CA ILE A 2 -4.01 -7.35 -16.02
C ILE A 2 -3.80 -6.74 -14.62
N GLU A 3 -3.78 -5.41 -14.53
CA GLU A 3 -3.53 -4.71 -13.26
C GLU A 3 -4.65 -4.92 -12.25
N LYS A 4 -5.92 -4.89 -12.69
CA LYS A 4 -7.06 -5.16 -11.81
C LYS A 4 -7.02 -6.59 -11.26
N LYS A 5 -6.57 -7.52 -12.07
CA LYS A 5 -6.36 -8.92 -11.64
C LYS A 5 -5.30 -9.01 -10.55
N GLU A 6 -4.15 -8.36 -10.74
CA GLU A 6 -3.07 -8.37 -9.74
C GLU A 6 -3.49 -7.69 -8.43
N SER A 7 -4.27 -6.61 -8.49
CA SER A 7 -4.83 -5.97 -7.29
C SER A 7 -5.75 -6.91 -6.52
N ILE A 8 -6.66 -7.61 -7.22
CA ILE A 8 -7.58 -8.59 -6.59
C ILE A 8 -6.77 -9.74 -5.99
N LYS A 9 -5.80 -10.28 -6.72
CA LYS A 9 -4.93 -11.35 -6.24
C LYS A 9 -4.18 -10.93 -4.97
N THR A 10 -3.61 -9.73 -4.97
CA THR A 10 -2.90 -9.18 -3.81
C THR A 10 -3.84 -9.03 -2.61
N LEU A 11 -5.05 -8.52 -2.82
CA LEU A 11 -6.04 -8.42 -1.76
C LEU A 11 -6.36 -9.80 -1.15
N ILE A 12 -6.69 -10.79 -1.99
CA ILE A 12 -7.00 -12.14 -1.52
C ILE A 12 -5.82 -12.78 -0.79
N LEU A 13 -4.59 -12.59 -1.30
CA LEU A 13 -3.38 -13.08 -0.62
C LEU A 13 -3.20 -12.45 0.76
N THR A 14 -3.46 -11.15 0.89
CA THR A 14 -3.37 -10.43 2.18
C THR A 14 -4.41 -10.93 3.19
N LEU A 15 -5.61 -11.34 2.72
CA LEU A 15 -6.64 -11.94 3.57
C LEU A 15 -6.29 -13.37 3.98
N TRP A 16 -5.66 -14.12 3.09
CA TRP A 16 -5.44 -15.55 3.24
C TRP A 16 -4.14 -15.90 3.95
N LYS A 17 -3.04 -15.25 3.57
CA LYS A 17 -1.69 -15.58 4.06
C LYS A 17 -1.18 -14.57 5.08
N ARG A 18 -0.33 -15.05 5.99
CA ARG A 18 0.42 -14.23 6.93
C ARG A 18 1.83 -13.96 6.40
N ASP A 19 2.50 -12.95 6.94
CA ASP A 19 3.86 -12.59 6.54
C ASP A 19 4.89 -13.69 6.81
N ASP A 20 4.65 -14.50 7.83
CA ASP A 20 5.48 -15.64 8.22
C ASP A 20 5.17 -16.94 7.45
N GLU A 21 4.08 -16.96 6.68
CA GLU A 21 3.65 -18.09 5.88
C GLU A 21 3.33 -17.65 4.44
N PRO A 22 4.34 -17.38 3.62
CA PRO A 22 4.11 -16.94 2.24
C PRO A 22 3.48 -18.05 1.40
N PRO A 23 2.70 -17.68 0.36
CA PRO A 23 2.10 -18.67 -0.53
C PRO A 23 3.16 -19.46 -1.28
N THR A 24 2.91 -20.74 -1.48
CA THR A 24 3.71 -21.56 -2.39
C THR A 24 3.42 -21.16 -3.85
N ARG A 25 4.33 -21.51 -4.76
CA ARG A 25 4.11 -21.26 -6.18
C ARG A 25 2.85 -21.94 -6.74
N ALA A 26 2.50 -23.11 -6.21
CA ALA A 26 1.28 -23.83 -6.62
C ALA A 26 0.02 -23.08 -6.17
N GLU A 27 -0.01 -22.59 -4.95
CA GLU A 27 -1.08 -21.77 -4.41
C GLU A 27 -1.25 -20.46 -5.18
N GLU A 28 -0.14 -19.77 -5.50
CA GLU A 28 -0.20 -18.54 -6.32
C GLU A 28 -0.79 -18.79 -7.71
N VAL A 29 -0.41 -19.89 -8.36
CA VAL A 29 -0.93 -20.26 -9.68
C VAL A 29 -2.41 -20.62 -9.57
N ALA A 30 -2.83 -21.39 -8.56
CA ALA A 30 -4.22 -21.75 -8.34
C ALA A 30 -5.09 -20.50 -8.10
N LEU A 31 -4.65 -19.59 -7.23
CA LEU A 31 -5.35 -18.34 -6.99
C LEU A 31 -5.42 -17.45 -8.25
N SER A 32 -4.32 -17.35 -8.99
CA SER A 32 -4.29 -16.59 -10.24
C SER A 32 -5.28 -17.14 -11.27
N ASN A 33 -5.42 -18.46 -11.37
CA ASN A 33 -6.41 -19.13 -12.23
C ASN A 33 -7.84 -18.89 -11.74
N ALA A 34 -8.07 -18.99 -10.44
CA ALA A 34 -9.37 -18.72 -9.84
C ALA A 34 -9.86 -17.30 -10.15
N VAL A 35 -9.02 -16.31 -9.91
CA VAL A 35 -9.34 -14.90 -10.21
C VAL A 35 -9.62 -14.69 -11.70
N ASN A 36 -8.84 -15.31 -12.59
CA ASN A 36 -9.09 -15.22 -14.04
C ASN A 36 -10.45 -15.78 -14.42
N LEU A 37 -10.74 -17.00 -14.00
CA LEU A 37 -11.99 -17.68 -14.34
C LEU A 37 -13.21 -16.94 -13.79
N PHE A 38 -13.09 -16.43 -12.57
CA PHE A 38 -14.13 -15.58 -11.98
C PHE A 38 -14.37 -14.30 -12.78
N LEU A 39 -13.31 -13.60 -13.18
CA LEU A 39 -13.45 -12.40 -14.00
C LEU A 39 -14.03 -12.71 -15.39
N GLU A 40 -13.70 -13.85 -15.99
CA GLU A 40 -14.32 -14.31 -17.23
C GLU A 40 -15.80 -14.62 -17.05
N LYS A 41 -16.17 -15.27 -15.94
CA LYS A 41 -17.57 -15.56 -15.60
C LYS A 41 -18.38 -14.27 -15.49
N ILE A 42 -17.91 -13.26 -14.76
CA ILE A 42 -18.57 -11.95 -14.66
C ILE A 42 -18.72 -11.27 -16.03
N ARG A 43 -17.72 -11.40 -16.90
CA ARG A 43 -17.81 -10.82 -18.26
C ARG A 43 -18.86 -11.49 -19.13
N ARG A 44 -19.08 -12.80 -18.96
CA ARG A 44 -20.07 -13.58 -19.72
C ARG A 44 -21.49 -13.38 -19.19
N ASP A 45 -21.61 -13.19 -17.89
CA ASP A 45 -22.90 -13.05 -17.22
C ASP A 45 -22.95 -11.75 -16.41
N SER A 46 -23.56 -10.72 -16.98
CA SER A 46 -23.71 -9.40 -16.36
C SER A 46 -24.69 -9.36 -15.19
N SER A 47 -25.43 -10.45 -14.93
CA SER A 47 -26.32 -10.59 -13.76
C SER A 47 -25.54 -10.81 -12.48
N ILE A 48 -24.30 -11.30 -12.58
CA ILE A 48 -23.44 -11.57 -11.43
C ILE A 48 -22.84 -10.24 -10.95
N LYS A 49 -23.21 -9.81 -9.74
CA LYS A 49 -22.61 -8.64 -9.10
C LYS A 49 -21.18 -8.97 -8.65
N PRO A 50 -20.15 -8.24 -9.13
CA PRO A 50 -18.79 -8.45 -8.67
C PRO A 50 -18.66 -8.05 -7.18
N SER A 51 -18.46 -9.03 -6.31
CA SER A 51 -18.25 -8.83 -4.88
C SER A 51 -17.34 -9.94 -4.33
N PHE A 52 -16.91 -9.80 -3.09
CA PHE A 52 -16.18 -10.87 -2.40
C PHE A 52 -17.07 -12.08 -2.19
N ASP A 53 -18.35 -11.89 -1.84
CA ASP A 53 -19.33 -12.97 -1.66
C ASP A 53 -19.43 -13.83 -2.91
N THR A 54 -19.61 -13.23 -4.08
CA THR A 54 -19.74 -13.97 -5.34
C THR A 54 -18.44 -14.67 -5.75
N PHE A 55 -17.28 -14.12 -5.37
CA PHE A 55 -16.00 -14.79 -5.55
C PHE A 55 -15.87 -16.00 -4.62
N TYR A 56 -16.23 -15.85 -3.35
CA TYR A 56 -16.22 -16.94 -2.36
C TYR A 56 -17.13 -18.10 -2.79
N GLU A 57 -18.37 -17.78 -3.22
CA GLU A 57 -19.33 -18.75 -3.73
C GLU A 57 -18.80 -19.46 -4.98
N PHE A 58 -18.18 -18.73 -5.91
CA PHE A 58 -17.54 -19.33 -7.08
C PHE A 58 -16.44 -20.33 -6.69
N ILE A 59 -15.60 -20.02 -5.71
CA ILE A 59 -14.58 -20.95 -5.22
C ILE A 59 -15.21 -22.20 -4.62
N ARG A 60 -16.23 -22.00 -3.79
CA ARG A 60 -16.93 -23.08 -3.07
C ARG A 60 -17.68 -24.01 -4.02
N ASP A 61 -18.42 -23.45 -4.98
CA ASP A 61 -19.43 -24.19 -5.72
C ASP A 61 -18.92 -24.67 -7.10
N GLU A 62 -17.95 -24.00 -7.71
CA GLU A 62 -17.51 -24.29 -9.09
C GLU A 62 -16.00 -24.58 -9.20
N TYR A 63 -15.15 -23.78 -8.54
CA TYR A 63 -13.71 -23.92 -8.73
C TYR A 63 -13.15 -25.22 -8.20
N GLN A 64 -13.75 -25.80 -7.17
CA GLN A 64 -13.40 -27.15 -6.67
C GLN A 64 -13.46 -28.20 -7.77
N ASP A 65 -14.52 -28.18 -8.59
CA ASP A 65 -14.69 -29.17 -9.63
C ASP A 65 -13.68 -28.98 -10.76
N ILE A 66 -13.38 -27.74 -11.10
CA ILE A 66 -12.32 -27.41 -12.05
C ILE A 66 -10.95 -27.93 -11.56
N LEU A 67 -10.64 -27.81 -10.27
CA LEU A 67 -9.40 -28.35 -9.69
C LEU A 67 -9.35 -29.87 -9.74
N LYS A 68 -10.47 -30.54 -9.49
CA LYS A 68 -10.59 -32.02 -9.64
C LYS A 68 -10.35 -32.44 -11.09
N GLU A 69 -10.98 -31.79 -12.06
CA GLU A 69 -10.75 -32.04 -13.48
C GLU A 69 -9.29 -31.86 -13.90
N LYS A 70 -8.63 -30.81 -13.37
CA LYS A 70 -7.20 -30.54 -13.59
C LYS A 70 -6.30 -31.50 -12.80
N ARG A 71 -6.82 -32.37 -11.98
CA ARG A 71 -6.08 -33.27 -11.09
C ARG A 71 -5.13 -32.53 -10.15
N THR A 72 -5.51 -31.33 -9.71
CA THR A 72 -4.76 -30.58 -8.71
C THR A 72 -4.85 -31.30 -7.38
N ARG A 73 -3.71 -31.58 -6.76
CA ARG A 73 -3.66 -32.29 -5.47
C ARG A 73 -4.01 -31.33 -4.34
N GLU A 74 -4.70 -31.81 -3.32
CA GLU A 74 -5.04 -31.01 -2.13
C GLU A 74 -3.82 -30.35 -1.49
N LYS A 75 -2.68 -31.05 -1.44
CA LYS A 75 -1.42 -30.47 -0.94
C LYS A 75 -0.87 -29.31 -1.78
N ASP A 76 -1.29 -29.17 -3.04
CA ASP A 76 -0.86 -28.11 -3.93
C ASP A 76 -1.79 -26.89 -3.82
N PHE A 77 -3.09 -27.11 -3.47
CA PHE A 77 -4.05 -26.07 -3.11
C PHE A 77 -5.22 -26.67 -2.32
N ASP A 78 -5.23 -26.40 -1.01
CA ASP A 78 -6.31 -26.80 -0.11
C ASP A 78 -7.46 -25.78 -0.19
N VAL A 79 -8.50 -26.13 -0.94
CA VAL A 79 -9.67 -25.27 -1.15
C VAL A 79 -10.43 -25.04 0.15
N TRP A 80 -10.57 -26.07 0.98
CA TRP A 80 -11.32 -25.94 2.22
C TRP A 80 -10.58 -25.12 3.25
N GLY A 81 -9.28 -25.31 3.39
CA GLY A 81 -8.43 -24.46 4.21
C GLY A 81 -8.45 -23.00 3.75
N PHE A 82 -8.43 -22.77 2.42
CA PHE A 82 -8.56 -21.44 1.83
C PHE A 82 -9.91 -20.80 2.19
N LEU A 83 -11.03 -21.52 2.01
CA LEU A 83 -12.37 -21.02 2.32
C LEU A 83 -12.55 -20.75 3.82
N ASN A 84 -12.05 -21.63 4.69
CA ASN A 84 -12.15 -21.45 6.14
C ASN A 84 -11.43 -20.16 6.61
N VAL A 85 -10.26 -19.85 6.05
CA VAL A 85 -9.53 -18.62 6.37
C VAL A 85 -10.26 -17.37 5.88
N LEU A 86 -10.98 -17.47 4.77
CA LEU A 86 -11.72 -16.36 4.16
C LEU A 86 -13.16 -16.22 4.65
N GLU A 87 -13.70 -17.21 5.37
CA GLU A 87 -15.06 -17.21 5.90
C GLU A 87 -15.42 -15.95 6.72
N PRO A 88 -14.53 -15.40 7.58
CA PRO A 88 -14.83 -14.18 8.33
C PRO A 88 -15.18 -12.96 7.47
N TYR A 89 -14.79 -12.95 6.20
CA TYR A 89 -15.07 -11.86 5.24
C TYR A 89 -16.29 -12.13 4.36
N TYR A 90 -16.82 -13.35 4.41
CA TYR A 90 -18.02 -13.74 3.70
C TYR A 90 -19.27 -13.30 4.47
N ARG A 91 -20.40 -13.24 3.78
CA ARG A 91 -21.71 -12.80 4.29
C ARG A 91 -22.02 -13.36 5.68
N GLY A 92 -22.25 -12.46 6.63
CA GLY A 92 -22.51 -12.78 8.03
C GLY A 92 -21.27 -13.06 8.87
N GLY A 93 -20.07 -13.01 8.31
CA GLY A 93 -18.81 -13.09 9.04
C GLY A 93 -18.45 -11.78 9.74
N GLU A 94 -17.46 -11.83 10.62
CA GLU A 94 -17.02 -10.70 11.47
C GLU A 94 -16.61 -9.47 10.63
N TYR A 95 -16.01 -9.69 9.45
CA TYR A 95 -15.48 -8.65 8.55
C TYR A 95 -16.27 -8.52 7.24
N ASP A 96 -17.49 -9.04 7.17
CA ASP A 96 -18.38 -8.95 6.01
C ASP A 96 -18.50 -7.52 5.47
N PHE A 97 -18.65 -6.54 6.37
CA PHE A 97 -18.79 -5.12 6.02
C PHE A 97 -17.65 -4.54 5.19
N LEU A 98 -16.45 -5.16 5.21
CA LEU A 98 -15.27 -4.65 4.51
C LEU A 98 -15.36 -4.77 2.99
N LEU A 99 -15.88 -5.89 2.49
CA LEU A 99 -15.76 -6.27 1.10
C LEU A 99 -17.11 -6.46 0.39
N ASN A 100 -18.21 -6.46 1.13
CA ASN A 100 -19.55 -6.76 0.63
C ASN A 100 -20.56 -5.60 0.77
N SER A 101 -20.08 -4.39 1.03
CA SER A 101 -20.96 -3.22 1.17
C SER A 101 -21.72 -2.93 -0.12
N ASP A 102 -23.04 -2.79 -0.03
CA ASP A 102 -23.89 -2.32 -1.13
C ASP A 102 -23.73 -0.81 -1.40
N LYS A 103 -23.17 -0.08 -0.44
CA LYS A 103 -22.91 1.35 -0.59
C LYS A 103 -21.58 1.53 -1.31
N GLN A 104 -21.63 1.79 -2.60
CA GLN A 104 -20.45 2.27 -3.32
C GLN A 104 -20.16 3.70 -2.87
N LEU A 105 -19.05 3.87 -2.15
CA LEU A 105 -18.48 5.19 -1.94
C LEU A 105 -17.87 5.65 -3.27
N ASP A 106 -18.58 6.53 -3.97
CA ASP A 106 -18.01 7.19 -5.14
C ASP A 106 -16.95 8.20 -4.69
N LEU A 107 -15.73 7.72 -4.56
CA LEU A 107 -14.58 8.52 -4.18
C LEU A 107 -13.91 9.17 -5.41
N LEU A 108 -14.33 8.81 -6.62
CA LEU A 108 -13.67 9.29 -7.84
C LEU A 108 -13.75 10.80 -7.97
N ASP A 109 -14.93 11.39 -7.73
CA ASP A 109 -15.19 12.83 -7.87
C ASP A 109 -14.77 13.66 -6.64
N LYS A 110 -14.43 13.01 -5.54
CA LYS A 110 -14.00 13.73 -4.34
C LYS A 110 -12.59 14.26 -4.50
N ARG A 111 -12.41 15.57 -4.34
CA ARG A 111 -11.10 16.23 -4.47
C ARG A 111 -10.21 16.06 -3.25
N PHE A 112 -10.79 15.96 -2.07
CA PHE A 112 -10.08 15.78 -0.81
C PHE A 112 -10.69 14.60 -0.05
N ILE A 113 -9.87 13.61 0.28
CA ILE A 113 -10.28 12.39 0.98
C ILE A 113 -9.27 12.18 2.10
N VAL A 114 -9.76 11.93 3.29
CA VAL A 114 -8.96 11.56 4.46
C VAL A 114 -9.46 10.21 4.97
N PHE A 115 -8.53 9.29 5.17
CA PHE A 115 -8.77 8.01 5.82
C PHE A 115 -8.08 8.05 7.18
N GLU A 116 -8.88 8.00 8.24
CA GLU A 116 -8.39 7.90 9.61
C GLU A 116 -8.18 6.44 9.96
N LEU A 117 -6.95 6.05 10.29
CA LEU A 117 -6.57 4.67 10.52
C LEU A 117 -6.15 4.37 11.97
N ASP A 118 -6.09 5.36 12.84
CA ASP A 118 -5.59 5.20 14.21
C ASP A 118 -6.33 4.11 14.98
N ASN A 119 -7.67 4.07 14.87
CA ASN A 119 -8.51 3.11 15.59
C ASN A 119 -8.26 1.65 15.16
N ILE A 120 -7.68 1.42 14.00
CA ILE A 120 -7.40 0.08 13.45
C ILE A 120 -5.90 -0.20 13.31
N SER A 121 -5.05 0.74 13.69
CA SER A 121 -3.59 0.64 13.50
C SER A 121 -2.96 -0.61 14.11
N GLU A 122 -3.48 -1.05 15.25
CA GLU A 122 -3.03 -2.26 15.95
C GLU A 122 -3.73 -3.55 15.46
N ASN A 123 -4.77 -3.42 14.62
CA ASN A 123 -5.48 -4.58 14.08
C ASN A 123 -4.69 -5.17 12.91
N LYS A 124 -4.05 -6.31 13.14
CA LYS A 124 -3.19 -7.00 12.17
C LYS A 124 -3.92 -7.51 10.93
N VAL A 125 -5.24 -7.57 10.96
CA VAL A 125 -6.09 -8.02 9.86
C VAL A 125 -6.63 -6.82 9.07
N LEU A 126 -7.30 -5.89 9.75
CA LEU A 126 -8.00 -4.77 9.09
C LEU A 126 -7.04 -3.75 8.49
N TYR A 127 -5.98 -3.40 9.21
CA TYR A 127 -5.08 -2.32 8.79
C TYR A 127 -4.45 -2.55 7.42
N PRO A 128 -3.86 -3.73 7.11
CA PRO A 128 -3.32 -4.01 5.78
C PRO A 128 -4.36 -4.00 4.67
N VAL A 129 -5.53 -4.57 4.93
CA VAL A 129 -6.62 -4.67 3.96
C VAL A 129 -7.15 -3.28 3.59
N ILE A 130 -7.44 -2.45 4.59
CA ILE A 130 -7.94 -1.09 4.35
C ILE A 130 -6.88 -0.25 3.63
N THR A 131 -5.61 -0.40 4.00
CA THR A 131 -4.52 0.30 3.32
C THR A 131 -4.42 -0.10 1.84
N LEU A 132 -4.59 -1.38 1.51
CA LEU A 132 -4.67 -1.84 0.10
C LEU A 132 -5.85 -1.22 -0.65
N ILE A 133 -7.03 -1.15 -0.03
CA ILE A 133 -8.22 -0.54 -0.63
C ILE A 133 -8.00 0.95 -0.91
N ILE A 134 -7.38 1.66 0.02
CA ILE A 134 -7.01 3.08 -0.15
C ILE A 134 -6.06 3.25 -1.34
N MET A 135 -5.04 2.42 -1.41
CA MET A 135 -4.05 2.47 -2.49
C MET A 135 -4.67 2.14 -3.85
N GLU A 136 -5.55 1.14 -3.94
CA GLU A 136 -6.26 0.83 -5.18
C GLU A 136 -7.19 1.97 -5.61
N THR A 137 -7.84 2.64 -4.63
CA THR A 137 -8.63 3.85 -4.88
C THR A 137 -7.75 4.94 -5.50
N PHE A 138 -6.56 5.17 -4.97
CA PHE A 138 -5.62 6.15 -5.51
C PHE A 138 -5.15 5.78 -6.92
N LEU A 139 -4.80 4.51 -7.17
CA LEU A 139 -4.43 4.03 -8.51
C LEU A 139 -5.56 4.22 -9.52
N THR A 140 -6.79 3.93 -9.12
CA THR A 140 -7.96 4.12 -9.97
C THR A 140 -8.13 5.60 -10.32
N LYS A 141 -7.99 6.50 -9.35
CA LYS A 141 -8.00 7.96 -9.60
C LYS A 141 -6.85 8.39 -10.52
N MET A 142 -5.65 7.88 -10.31
CA MET A 142 -4.50 8.20 -11.17
C MET A 142 -4.77 7.87 -12.64
N ARG A 143 -5.35 6.70 -12.90
CA ARG A 143 -5.61 6.22 -14.27
C ARG A 143 -6.78 6.92 -14.94
N ARG A 144 -7.86 7.17 -14.20
CA ARG A 144 -9.10 7.73 -14.74
C ARG A 144 -9.06 9.24 -14.89
N LEU A 145 -8.49 9.95 -13.93
CA LEU A 145 -8.43 11.42 -13.93
C LEU A 145 -7.18 11.92 -14.67
N LYS A 146 -7.17 11.79 -16.00
CA LYS A 146 -6.06 12.24 -16.85
C LYS A 146 -5.90 13.77 -16.76
N GLY A 147 -4.64 14.24 -16.73
CA GLY A 147 -4.33 15.67 -16.71
C GLY A 147 -4.59 16.39 -15.37
N ILE A 148 -5.13 15.71 -14.37
CA ILE A 148 -5.37 16.28 -13.05
C ILE A 148 -4.25 15.82 -12.11
N ARG A 149 -3.65 16.74 -11.35
CA ARG A 149 -2.66 16.42 -10.32
C ARG A 149 -3.33 15.69 -9.15
N LYS A 150 -2.73 14.61 -8.70
CA LYS A 150 -3.17 13.82 -7.56
C LYS A 150 -2.03 13.65 -6.57
N VAL A 151 -2.34 13.77 -5.29
CA VAL A 151 -1.38 13.59 -4.21
C VAL A 151 -1.90 12.51 -3.27
N LEU A 152 -1.06 11.54 -2.98
CA LEU A 152 -1.24 10.58 -1.88
C LEU A 152 -0.26 10.94 -0.79
N LEU A 153 -0.78 11.35 0.36
CA LEU A 153 0.00 11.59 1.57
C LEU A 153 -0.17 10.40 2.51
N LEU A 154 0.92 9.77 2.86
CA LEU A 154 0.99 8.65 3.80
C LEU A 154 1.71 9.13 5.05
N GLU A 155 0.97 9.29 6.14
CA GLU A 155 1.50 9.65 7.44
C GLU A 155 1.61 8.40 8.31
N GLU A 156 2.80 8.13 8.85
CA GLU A 156 3.10 6.96 9.69
C GLU A 156 2.73 5.59 9.10
N ALA A 157 2.66 5.49 7.77
CA ALA A 157 2.25 4.28 7.07
C ALA A 157 3.25 3.10 7.17
N TRP A 158 4.33 3.25 7.93
CA TRP A 158 5.43 2.29 8.05
C TRP A 158 4.99 0.95 8.57
N LYS A 159 4.04 0.91 9.50
CA LYS A 159 3.46 -0.32 10.04
C LYS A 159 2.80 -1.17 8.94
N ALA A 160 2.19 -0.52 7.94
CA ALA A 160 1.61 -1.20 6.79
C ALA A 160 2.66 -1.59 5.74
N ILE A 161 3.66 -0.73 5.55
CA ILE A 161 4.74 -0.93 4.56
C ILE A 161 5.68 -2.06 4.97
N ALA A 162 5.86 -2.29 6.26
CA ALA A 162 6.67 -3.39 6.79
C ALA A 162 6.17 -4.78 6.34
N LYS A 163 4.91 -4.89 5.88
CA LYS A 163 4.36 -6.14 5.35
C LYS A 163 4.74 -6.33 3.88
N ALA A 164 5.23 -7.53 3.53
CA ALA A 164 5.83 -7.85 2.24
C ALA A 164 4.98 -7.48 1.01
N GLY A 165 3.66 -7.69 1.06
CA GLY A 165 2.75 -7.34 -0.04
C GLY A 165 2.62 -5.84 -0.26
N MET A 166 2.60 -5.06 0.81
CA MET A 166 2.48 -3.60 0.79
C MET A 166 3.74 -2.92 0.27
N ALA A 167 4.90 -3.44 0.65
CA ALA A 167 6.19 -2.95 0.20
C ALA A 167 6.33 -2.95 -1.32
N GLY A 168 5.93 -4.03 -1.98
CA GLY A 168 5.90 -4.14 -3.44
C GLY A 168 4.98 -3.11 -4.09
N PHE A 169 3.83 -2.85 -3.48
CA PHE A 169 2.86 -1.89 -3.98
C PHE A 169 3.36 -0.44 -3.88
N ILE A 170 3.97 -0.06 -2.77
CA ILE A 170 4.58 1.27 -2.61
C ILE A 170 5.73 1.47 -3.59
N LYS A 171 6.57 0.44 -3.76
CA LYS A 171 7.62 0.45 -4.80
C LYS A 171 7.05 0.71 -6.19
N TYR A 172 5.92 0.08 -6.51
CA TYR A 172 5.21 0.32 -7.76
C TYR A 172 4.70 1.76 -7.87
N LEU A 173 4.09 2.29 -6.81
CA LEU A 173 3.59 3.68 -6.78
C LEU A 173 4.70 4.69 -7.03
N TYR A 174 5.81 4.62 -6.30
CA TYR A 174 6.94 5.54 -6.45
C TYR A 174 7.54 5.51 -7.85
N LYS A 175 7.53 4.36 -8.52
CA LYS A 175 8.03 4.22 -9.90
C LYS A 175 7.05 4.72 -10.96
N THR A 176 5.75 4.73 -10.68
CA THR A 176 4.72 4.92 -11.73
C THR A 176 3.86 6.16 -11.57
N CYS A 177 3.66 6.68 -10.36
CA CYS A 177 2.73 7.78 -10.08
C CYS A 177 3.01 9.02 -10.97
N ARG A 178 4.28 9.35 -11.20
CA ARG A 178 4.69 10.48 -12.05
C ARG A 178 4.12 10.41 -13.47
N LYS A 179 4.00 9.21 -14.07
CA LYS A 179 3.42 9.02 -15.41
C LYS A 179 1.96 9.43 -15.50
N TYR A 180 1.29 9.52 -14.38
CA TYR A 180 -0.14 9.83 -14.28
C TYR A 180 -0.43 11.16 -13.59
N PHE A 181 0.53 12.07 -13.50
CA PHE A 181 0.40 13.29 -12.70
C PHE A 181 0.05 12.99 -11.23
N GLY A 182 0.60 11.90 -10.70
CA GLY A 182 0.47 11.51 -9.31
C GLY A 182 1.75 11.82 -8.55
N GLU A 183 1.60 12.18 -7.28
CA GLU A 183 2.67 12.36 -6.32
C GLU A 183 2.40 11.48 -5.11
N CYS A 184 3.42 10.82 -4.61
CA CYS A 184 3.36 10.06 -3.37
C CYS A 184 4.29 10.73 -2.36
N MET A 185 3.73 11.11 -1.23
CA MET A 185 4.44 11.73 -0.12
C MET A 185 4.37 10.81 1.08
N CYS A 186 5.52 10.48 1.66
CA CYS A 186 5.61 9.74 2.90
C CYS A 186 6.14 10.66 3.99
N VAL A 187 5.46 10.69 5.13
CA VAL A 187 5.87 11.43 6.31
C VAL A 187 6.20 10.45 7.42
N THR A 188 7.34 10.66 8.09
CA THR A 188 7.73 9.91 9.28
C THR A 188 8.21 10.84 10.38
N GLN A 189 7.91 10.48 11.60
CA GLN A 189 8.44 11.13 12.79
C GLN A 189 9.67 10.40 13.35
N GLU A 190 9.84 9.13 13.00
CA GLU A 190 10.93 8.30 13.49
C GLU A 190 11.88 7.88 12.38
N LEU A 191 13.14 8.17 12.60
CA LEU A 191 14.19 7.87 11.65
C LEU A 191 14.55 6.37 11.63
N ASP A 192 14.44 5.73 12.78
CA ASP A 192 14.76 4.31 12.92
C ASP A 192 13.85 3.45 12.01
N ASP A 193 12.62 3.91 11.72
CA ASP A 193 11.73 3.26 10.75
C ASP A 193 12.30 3.30 9.32
N LEU A 194 12.92 4.42 8.93
CA LEU A 194 13.59 4.55 7.63
C LEU A 194 14.85 3.67 7.55
N LEU A 195 15.59 3.60 8.65
CA LEU A 195 16.86 2.86 8.71
C LEU A 195 16.64 1.35 8.75
N SER A 196 15.56 0.88 9.36
CA SER A 196 15.29 -0.55 9.56
C SER A 196 14.66 -1.23 8.33
N SER A 197 14.02 -0.50 7.42
CA SER A 197 13.33 -1.08 6.26
C SER A 197 14.15 -1.02 4.98
N PRO A 198 14.67 -2.18 4.46
CA PRO A 198 15.35 -2.22 3.17
C PRO A 198 14.49 -1.70 2.02
N VAL A 199 13.17 -1.96 2.07
CA VAL A 199 12.23 -1.54 1.03
C VAL A 199 12.09 -0.03 0.96
N LEU A 200 12.13 0.65 2.10
CA LEU A 200 12.07 2.11 2.15
C LEU A 200 13.35 2.71 1.58
N LYS A 201 14.51 2.19 1.95
CA LYS A 201 15.80 2.63 1.41
C LYS A 201 15.83 2.53 -0.12
N GLU A 202 15.52 1.36 -0.65
CA GLU A 202 15.65 1.09 -2.08
C GLU A 202 14.52 1.68 -2.92
N SER A 203 13.36 1.87 -2.36
CA SER A 203 12.16 2.23 -3.14
C SER A 203 11.70 3.66 -2.94
N VAL A 204 11.61 4.12 -1.70
CA VAL A 204 11.15 5.47 -1.41
C VAL A 204 12.30 6.47 -1.58
N ILE A 205 13.40 6.28 -0.87
CA ILE A 205 14.52 7.23 -0.87
C ILE A 205 15.17 7.32 -2.26
N ALA A 206 15.37 6.19 -2.94
CA ALA A 206 15.97 6.16 -4.27
C ALA A 206 15.12 6.80 -5.38
N ASN A 207 13.80 6.87 -5.20
CA ASN A 207 12.87 7.47 -6.18
C ASN A 207 12.25 8.80 -5.69
N CYS A 208 12.72 9.34 -4.58
CA CYS A 208 12.23 10.59 -4.03
C CYS A 208 12.99 11.77 -4.62
N ASP A 209 12.33 12.56 -5.46
CA ASP A 209 12.91 13.76 -6.07
C ASP A 209 12.92 14.96 -5.12
N CYS A 210 12.03 15.00 -4.13
CA CYS A 210 11.93 16.06 -3.15
C CYS A 210 12.03 15.51 -1.72
N ARG A 211 12.93 16.04 -0.93
CA ARG A 211 13.11 15.69 0.48
C ARG A 211 12.91 16.93 1.34
N ILE A 212 12.06 16.83 2.35
CA ILE A 212 11.78 17.92 3.29
C ILE A 212 12.20 17.45 4.68
N LEU A 213 13.19 18.11 5.25
CA LEU A 213 13.68 17.81 6.60
C LEU A 213 13.29 18.95 7.53
N LEU A 214 12.66 18.57 8.63
CA LEU A 214 12.33 19.47 9.72
C LEU A 214 13.49 19.53 10.72
N ASP A 215 13.24 19.95 11.95
CA ASP A 215 14.25 20.03 13.01
C ASP A 215 14.83 18.66 13.36
N MET A 216 16.06 18.40 12.93
CA MET A 216 16.76 17.12 13.11
C MET A 216 17.75 17.13 14.28
N ARG A 217 17.75 18.15 15.14
CA ARG A 217 18.71 18.26 16.27
C ARG A 217 18.66 17.11 17.25
N LYS A 218 17.48 16.51 17.44
CA LYS A 218 17.34 15.31 18.30
C LYS A 218 18.13 14.11 17.79
N TYR A 219 18.46 14.10 16.50
CA TYR A 219 19.21 13.02 15.85
C TYR A 219 20.68 13.38 15.57
N ALA A 220 21.20 14.47 16.13
CA ALA A 220 22.56 14.95 15.85
C ALA A 220 23.62 13.85 16.06
N ASN A 221 23.46 12.99 17.08
CA ASN A 221 24.38 11.91 17.39
C ASN A 221 24.35 10.72 16.39
N LYS A 222 23.25 10.57 15.64
CA LYS A 222 23.07 9.53 14.62
C LYS A 222 23.04 10.12 13.20
N PHE A 223 23.43 11.40 13.06
CA PHE A 223 23.23 12.10 11.79
C PHE A 223 24.12 11.57 10.67
N ASP A 224 25.21 10.91 10.98
CA ASP A 224 26.10 10.28 10.00
C ASP A 224 25.35 9.21 9.18
N GLU A 225 24.52 8.41 9.84
CA GLU A 225 23.69 7.39 9.19
C GLU A 225 22.62 8.03 8.27
N ILE A 226 22.05 9.17 8.70
CA ILE A 226 21.09 9.95 7.91
C ILE A 226 21.77 10.56 6.69
N GLN A 227 22.95 11.12 6.89
CA GLN A 227 23.73 11.74 5.84
C GLN A 227 24.04 10.73 4.73
N GLU A 228 24.50 9.54 5.10
CA GLU A 228 24.77 8.44 4.18
C GLU A 228 23.49 7.97 3.48
N LEU A 229 22.41 7.72 4.24
CA LEU A 229 21.14 7.26 3.72
C LEU A 229 20.53 8.21 2.69
N LEU A 230 20.58 9.51 2.98
CA LEU A 230 20.02 10.56 2.11
C LEU A 230 21.03 11.10 1.10
N GLY A 231 22.29 10.68 1.15
CA GLY A 231 23.35 11.16 0.26
C GLY A 231 23.62 12.65 0.42
N LEU A 232 23.59 13.18 1.66
CA LEU A 232 23.81 14.60 1.92
C LEU A 232 25.29 14.92 1.96
N SER A 233 25.68 16.07 1.38
CA SER A 233 27.01 16.64 1.53
C SER A 233 27.20 17.22 2.95
N ASP A 234 28.44 17.46 3.36
CA ASP A 234 28.75 18.10 4.65
C ASP A 234 28.13 19.50 4.77
N LYS A 235 28.03 20.23 3.67
CA LYS A 235 27.35 21.52 3.63
C LYS A 235 25.86 21.37 3.95
N GLU A 236 25.19 20.42 3.35
CA GLU A 236 23.78 20.16 3.58
C GLU A 236 23.51 19.63 4.99
N ARG A 237 24.38 18.76 5.49
CA ARG A 237 24.36 18.34 6.91
C ARG A 237 24.34 19.54 7.83
N ASN A 238 25.29 20.48 7.64
CA ASN A 238 25.39 21.66 8.47
C ASN A 238 24.16 22.56 8.36
N GLN A 239 23.58 22.70 7.17
CA GLN A 239 22.32 23.41 6.96
C GLN A 239 21.17 22.76 7.72
N VAL A 240 20.97 21.46 7.58
CA VAL A 240 19.90 20.70 8.26
C VAL A 240 20.02 20.83 9.77
N LEU A 241 21.22 20.67 10.32
CA LEU A 241 21.45 20.77 11.76
C LEU A 241 21.39 22.20 12.30
N SER A 242 21.40 23.22 11.42
CA SER A 242 21.26 24.64 11.81
C SER A 242 19.80 25.11 11.87
N ILE A 243 18.86 24.35 11.30
CA ILE A 243 17.44 24.68 11.26
C ILE A 243 16.90 24.92 12.66
N ASN A 244 16.16 26.03 12.82
CA ASN A 244 15.55 26.45 14.08
C ASN A 244 16.56 26.64 15.27
N ARG A 245 17.85 26.73 14.99
CA ARG A 245 18.89 26.81 16.04
C ARG A 245 18.77 28.06 16.92
N ALA A 246 18.31 29.15 16.33
CA ALA A 246 18.18 30.43 17.04
C ALA A 246 16.98 30.45 18.01
N ASN A 247 16.05 29.54 17.91
CA ASN A 247 14.88 29.32 18.78
C ASN A 247 14.30 30.60 19.44
N ASP A 248 14.19 31.69 18.66
CA ASP A 248 13.68 32.98 19.14
C ASP A 248 12.16 32.87 19.37
N PRO A 249 11.64 33.03 20.60
CA PRO A 249 10.21 32.95 20.90
C PRO A 249 9.34 33.95 20.14
N LYS A 250 9.95 35.04 19.63
CA LYS A 250 9.27 36.08 18.83
C LYS A 250 9.07 35.66 17.37
N ARG A 251 9.80 34.67 16.88
CA ARG A 251 9.64 34.16 15.52
C ARG A 251 8.32 33.44 15.36
N ARG A 252 7.52 33.85 14.39
CA ARG A 252 6.24 33.25 14.05
C ARG A 252 6.35 32.23 12.91
N TYR A 253 7.55 31.74 12.59
CA TYR A 253 7.82 30.76 11.53
C TYR A 253 8.76 29.67 12.04
N LYS A 254 8.74 28.55 11.36
CA LYS A 254 9.70 27.44 11.49
C LYS A 254 10.47 27.30 10.19
N GLU A 255 11.76 27.04 10.32
CA GLU A 255 12.63 26.77 9.18
C GLU A 255 12.51 25.31 8.77
N VAL A 256 12.62 25.04 7.48
CA VAL A 256 12.67 23.70 6.89
C VAL A 256 13.81 23.62 5.89
N TRP A 257 14.39 22.45 5.73
CA TRP A 257 15.32 22.19 4.64
C TRP A 257 14.61 21.43 3.51
N ILE A 258 14.78 21.87 2.27
CA ILE A 258 14.20 21.26 1.08
C ILE A 258 15.31 20.89 0.12
N GLY A 259 15.43 19.61 -0.19
CA GLY A 259 16.33 19.07 -1.22
C GLY A 259 15.54 18.67 -2.46
N LEU A 260 15.90 19.23 -3.62
CA LEU A 260 15.27 18.97 -4.92
C LEU A 260 16.32 18.39 -5.87
N GLY A 261 16.54 17.10 -5.86
CA GLY A 261 17.29 16.34 -6.85
C GLY A 261 18.53 17.00 -7.47
N GLY A 262 19.46 17.56 -6.67
CA GLY A 262 20.65 18.25 -7.14
C GLY A 262 20.58 19.80 -7.04
N VAL A 263 19.42 20.37 -6.76
CA VAL A 263 19.24 21.78 -6.40
C VAL A 263 18.74 21.83 -4.96
N HIS A 264 19.52 22.42 -4.06
CA HIS A 264 19.23 22.44 -2.64
C HIS A 264 18.99 23.89 -2.17
N SER A 265 17.92 24.09 -1.42
CA SER A 265 17.61 25.39 -0.80
C SER A 265 17.15 25.17 0.62
N ALA A 266 17.78 25.87 1.57
CA ALA A 266 17.21 26.07 2.89
C ALA A 266 16.33 27.34 2.85
N VAL A 267 15.11 27.25 3.31
CA VAL A 267 14.16 28.37 3.39
C VAL A 267 13.70 28.53 4.84
#